data_6624115ae4fe51f4c057d73fb1d4266e
#
_entry.id   6624115ae4fe51f4c057d73fb1d4266e
#
_cell.length_a   1.000
_cell.length_b   1.000
_cell.length_c   1.000
_cell.angle_alpha   90.00
_cell.angle_beta   90.00
_cell.angle_gamma   90.00
#
_symmetry.space_group_name_H-M   'P 1'
#
loop_
_entity.id
_entity.type
_entity.pdbx_description
1 polymer ?
#
loop_
_entity_poly.entity_id
_entity_poly.type
_entity_poly.pdbx_seq_one_letter_code
_entity_poly.pdbx_strand_id
1 'polypeptide(L)'
;MRSGAGKFRPGWTSLFLTCILVVATDVGAQHPAPNGQRSTGLGVYSREQWMRGRDVYAGMCAGCHPAVTHVGPAFTKSWAGKKLSDLFGFLRERMPKNDPGSLSEQEYVDVMSYMLRLNGMPAGVEEMPADSVALTKIRIDSSRVAPPD
;
A
#
# COMPACT_ATOMS: atom_id res chain seq x y z
N MET A 1 -7.37 88.06 -16.05
CA MET A 1 -7.95 88.14 -14.69
C MET A 1 -8.56 86.76 -14.32
N ARG A 2 -8.25 86.23 -13.12
CA ARG A 2 -8.76 85.05 -12.40
C ARG A 2 -8.35 83.69 -12.96
N SER A 3 -7.31 83.13 -12.55
CA SER A 3 -6.99 82.19 -11.45
C SER A 3 -8.11 81.20 -11.08
N GLY A 4 -7.90 79.93 -11.39
CA GLY A 4 -8.71 78.84 -10.96
C GLY A 4 -7.81 77.63 -10.65
N ALA A 5 -7.47 77.44 -9.38
CA ALA A 5 -6.66 76.35 -8.89
C ALA A 5 -7.48 75.04 -8.86
N GLY A 6 -7.09 74.08 -9.65
CA GLY A 6 -7.62 72.73 -9.61
C GLY A 6 -6.91 71.92 -8.53
N LYS A 7 -7.66 71.42 -7.56
CA LYS A 7 -7.22 70.54 -6.44
C LYS A 7 -6.90 69.14 -6.94
N PHE A 8 -5.65 68.75 -6.77
CA PHE A 8 -5.17 67.41 -6.94
C PHE A 8 -5.71 66.54 -5.78
N ARG A 9 -6.51 65.53 -6.11
CA ARG A 9 -6.92 64.52 -5.15
C ARG A 9 -5.98 63.32 -5.32
N PRO A 10 -5.29 62.83 -4.25
CA PRO A 10 -4.49 61.64 -4.33
C PRO A 10 -5.42 60.42 -4.36
N GLY A 11 -5.32 59.63 -5.42
CA GLY A 11 -6.00 58.34 -5.51
C GLY A 11 -5.36 57.31 -4.55
N TRP A 12 -6.17 56.75 -3.74
CA TRP A 12 -5.80 55.60 -2.94
C TRP A 12 -5.59 54.38 -3.83
N THR A 13 -4.35 54.00 -3.99
CA THR A 13 -3.99 52.72 -4.55
C THR A 13 -4.19 51.65 -3.47
N SER A 14 -5.32 50.97 -3.54
CA SER A 14 -5.57 49.74 -2.75
C SER A 14 -4.56 48.66 -3.17
N LEU A 15 -3.57 48.41 -2.33
CA LEU A 15 -2.76 47.21 -2.39
C LEU A 15 -3.65 46.04 -1.94
N PHE A 16 -4.16 45.26 -2.89
CA PHE A 16 -4.71 43.92 -2.59
C PHE A 16 -3.54 42.99 -2.29
N LEU A 17 -3.30 42.79 -1.00
CA LEU A 17 -2.37 41.78 -0.51
C LEU A 17 -3.04 40.39 -0.72
N THR A 18 -2.73 39.77 -1.85
CA THR A 18 -3.20 38.40 -2.14
C THR A 18 -2.45 37.43 -1.21
N CYS A 19 -3.10 37.07 -0.13
CA CYS A 19 -2.61 36.00 0.78
C CYS A 19 -2.74 34.67 0.06
N ILE A 20 -1.64 34.18 -0.53
CA ILE A 20 -1.59 32.84 -1.10
C ILE A 20 -1.51 31.88 0.08
N LEU A 21 -2.63 31.23 0.39
CA LEU A 21 -2.68 30.09 1.31
C LEU A 21 -1.95 28.91 0.64
N VAL A 22 -0.70 28.71 1.00
CA VAL A 22 0.02 27.47 0.68
C VAL A 22 -0.58 26.38 1.56
N VAL A 23 -1.49 25.58 0.98
CA VAL A 23 -1.94 24.35 1.61
C VAL A 23 -0.80 23.36 1.51
N ALA A 24 -0.02 23.21 2.57
CA ALA A 24 0.93 22.12 2.70
C ALA A 24 0.13 20.82 2.79
N THR A 25 0.08 20.08 1.67
CA THR A 25 -0.37 18.69 1.70
C THR A 25 0.71 17.89 2.43
N ASP A 26 0.44 17.53 3.67
CA ASP A 26 1.22 16.53 4.39
C ASP A 26 1.12 15.21 3.59
N VAL A 27 2.06 14.99 2.70
CA VAL A 27 2.35 13.67 2.15
C VAL A 27 2.90 12.89 3.34
N GLY A 28 2.03 12.06 3.95
CA GLY A 28 2.37 11.26 5.11
C GLY A 28 3.66 10.49 4.86
N ALA A 29 4.77 11.00 5.35
CA ALA A 29 6.05 10.33 5.34
C ALA A 29 5.89 9.03 6.13
N GLN A 30 5.90 7.90 5.42
CA GLN A 30 5.91 6.58 6.04
C GLN A 30 7.23 6.44 6.80
N HIS A 31 7.21 6.68 8.10
CA HIS A 31 8.39 6.57 8.95
C HIS A 31 8.79 5.09 9.04
N PRO A 32 10.01 4.72 8.65
CA PRO A 32 10.53 3.38 8.93
C PRO A 32 10.51 3.13 10.43
N ALA A 33 10.17 1.90 10.84
CA ALA A 33 10.29 1.52 12.23
C ALA A 33 11.75 1.75 12.74
N PRO A 34 11.96 2.07 14.03
CA PRO A 34 13.27 2.45 14.57
C PRO A 34 14.41 1.45 14.36
N ASN A 35 14.09 0.20 14.03
CA ASN A 35 15.03 -0.90 13.77
C ASN A 35 15.17 -1.26 12.28
N GLY A 36 14.68 -0.41 11.37
CA GLY A 36 14.67 -0.67 9.92
C GLY A 36 13.73 -1.81 9.49
N GLN A 37 12.96 -2.38 10.41
CA GLN A 37 12.00 -3.43 10.12
C GLN A 37 10.67 -2.81 9.67
N ARG A 38 10.26 -3.10 8.43
CA ARG A 38 8.95 -2.71 7.88
C ARG A 38 7.88 -3.70 8.32
N SER A 39 6.62 -3.26 8.32
CA SER A 39 5.48 -4.17 8.49
C SER A 39 4.47 -3.98 7.36
N THR A 40 3.64 -4.98 7.14
CA THR A 40 2.62 -4.95 6.07
C THR A 40 1.57 -3.86 6.27
N GLY A 41 1.45 -3.33 7.48
CA GLY A 41 0.60 -2.17 7.79
C GLY A 41 1.11 -0.84 7.25
N LEU A 42 2.35 -0.78 6.73
CA LEU A 42 2.99 0.43 6.21
C LEU A 42 2.95 0.54 4.67
N GLY A 43 2.12 -0.26 3.98
CA GLY A 43 2.00 -0.19 2.53
C GLY A 43 3.24 -0.70 1.83
N VAL A 44 3.45 -2.02 1.84
CA VAL A 44 4.64 -2.69 1.31
C VAL A 44 4.47 -3.23 -0.10
N TYR A 45 3.35 -2.94 -0.75
CA TYR A 45 3.03 -3.34 -2.12
C TYR A 45 2.23 -2.23 -2.83
N SER A 46 2.30 -2.15 -4.16
CA SER A 46 1.56 -1.16 -4.94
C SER A 46 0.13 -1.61 -5.27
N ARG A 47 -0.69 -0.65 -5.72
CA ARG A 47 -2.03 -0.95 -6.23
C ARG A 47 -1.97 -1.87 -7.44
N GLU A 48 -1.10 -1.58 -8.37
CA GLU A 48 -0.92 -2.33 -9.62
C GLU A 48 -0.52 -3.76 -9.32
N GLN A 49 0.34 -3.95 -8.33
CA GLN A 49 0.82 -5.26 -7.91
C GLN A 49 -0.31 -6.15 -7.38
N TRP A 50 -1.14 -5.66 -6.43
CA TRP A 50 -2.23 -6.50 -5.94
C TRP A 50 -3.31 -6.77 -7.00
N MET A 51 -3.47 -5.90 -8.00
CA MET A 51 -4.40 -6.14 -9.11
C MET A 51 -3.91 -7.28 -10.00
N ARG A 52 -2.62 -7.33 -10.34
CA ARG A 52 -2.01 -8.48 -11.02
C ARG A 52 -2.18 -9.76 -10.18
N GLY A 53 -1.89 -9.64 -8.88
CA GLY A 53 -2.04 -10.77 -7.94
C GLY A 53 -3.45 -11.32 -7.86
N ARG A 54 -4.48 -10.47 -7.93
CA ARG A 54 -5.88 -10.89 -8.02
C ARG A 54 -6.12 -11.74 -9.26
N ASP A 55 -5.58 -11.34 -10.40
CA ASP A 55 -5.80 -12.02 -11.66
C ASP A 55 -5.06 -13.39 -11.69
N VAL A 56 -3.84 -13.44 -11.17
CA VAL A 56 -3.11 -14.71 -10.94
C VAL A 56 -3.87 -15.62 -9.98
N TYR A 57 -4.35 -15.06 -8.85
CA TYR A 57 -5.12 -15.82 -7.86
C TYR A 57 -6.39 -16.41 -8.46
N ALA A 58 -7.12 -15.65 -9.25
CA ALA A 58 -8.34 -16.09 -9.91
C ALA A 58 -8.09 -17.27 -10.87
N GLY A 59 -6.97 -17.24 -11.59
CA GLY A 59 -6.62 -18.29 -12.55
C GLY A 59 -6.00 -19.54 -11.91
N MET A 60 -5.20 -19.37 -10.87
CA MET A 60 -4.34 -20.46 -10.36
C MET A 60 -4.74 -20.98 -8.98
N CYS A 61 -5.46 -20.19 -8.17
CA CYS A 61 -5.71 -20.51 -6.77
C CYS A 61 -7.19 -20.69 -6.43
N ALA A 62 -8.07 -19.87 -7.03
CA ALA A 62 -9.47 -19.77 -6.67
C ALA A 62 -10.27 -21.06 -6.89
N GLY A 63 -9.83 -21.94 -7.80
CA GLY A 63 -10.45 -23.22 -8.05
C GLY A 63 -10.40 -24.17 -6.85
N CYS A 64 -9.37 -24.03 -5.99
CA CYS A 64 -9.22 -24.83 -4.76
C CYS A 64 -9.41 -23.99 -3.49
N HIS A 65 -9.11 -22.70 -3.54
CA HIS A 65 -9.11 -21.82 -2.39
C HIS A 65 -10.01 -20.61 -2.63
N PRO A 66 -11.31 -20.63 -2.25
CA PRO A 66 -12.09 -19.40 -2.19
C PRO A 66 -11.34 -18.33 -1.37
N ALA A 67 -11.28 -17.09 -1.87
CA ALA A 67 -10.47 -16.02 -1.27
C ALA A 67 -10.76 -15.82 0.24
N VAL A 68 -12.00 -16.06 0.67
CA VAL A 68 -12.43 -15.96 2.07
C VAL A 68 -11.66 -16.92 3.01
N THR A 69 -11.08 -18.00 2.50
CA THR A 69 -10.32 -18.96 3.33
C THR A 69 -8.99 -18.40 3.84
N HIS A 70 -8.52 -17.29 3.24
CA HIS A 70 -7.27 -16.63 3.58
C HIS A 70 -7.49 -15.23 4.19
N VAL A 71 -8.64 -15.00 4.84
CA VAL A 71 -9.01 -13.69 5.38
C VAL A 71 -9.29 -13.79 6.89
N GLY A 72 -9.05 -12.68 7.59
CA GLY A 72 -9.41 -12.52 8.99
C GLY A 72 -8.63 -13.42 9.95
N PRO A 73 -9.32 -14.12 10.89
CA PRO A 73 -8.66 -14.93 11.91
C PRO A 73 -7.82 -16.08 11.35
N ALA A 74 -8.22 -16.68 10.23
CA ALA A 74 -7.45 -17.75 9.58
C ALA A 74 -6.08 -17.27 9.09
N PHE A 75 -6.06 -16.10 8.44
CA PHE A 75 -4.82 -15.45 8.02
C PHE A 75 -3.96 -15.06 9.23
N THR A 76 -4.56 -14.38 10.22
CA THR A 76 -3.87 -13.93 11.43
C THR A 76 -3.21 -15.09 12.16
N LYS A 77 -3.93 -16.20 12.39
CA LYS A 77 -3.42 -17.39 13.07
C LYS A 77 -2.22 -18.00 12.33
N SER A 78 -2.25 -17.98 11.01
CA SER A 78 -1.22 -18.63 10.20
C SER A 78 0.02 -17.75 9.99
N TRP A 79 -0.16 -16.43 9.86
CA TRP A 79 0.87 -15.56 9.30
C TRP A 79 1.24 -14.35 10.16
N ALA A 80 0.39 -13.85 11.04
CA ALA A 80 0.72 -12.69 11.85
C ALA A 80 2.00 -12.91 12.69
N GLY A 81 2.87 -11.89 12.66
CA GLY A 81 4.16 -11.94 13.35
C GLY A 81 5.29 -12.61 12.58
N LYS A 82 4.98 -13.40 11.55
CA LYS A 82 5.97 -14.03 10.66
C LYS A 82 6.53 -13.01 9.65
N LYS A 83 7.59 -13.38 8.95
CA LYS A 83 8.17 -12.59 7.87
C LYS A 83 7.44 -12.86 6.55
N LEU A 84 7.44 -11.89 5.64
CA LEU A 84 6.91 -12.12 4.29
C LEU A 84 7.67 -13.22 3.55
N SER A 85 8.97 -13.40 3.82
CA SER A 85 9.76 -14.51 3.29
C SER A 85 9.20 -15.88 3.66
N ASP A 86 8.56 -16.03 4.83
CA ASP A 86 7.98 -17.30 5.27
C ASP A 86 6.73 -17.63 4.44
N LEU A 87 5.90 -16.62 4.16
CA LEU A 87 4.74 -16.78 3.28
C LEU A 87 5.18 -17.05 1.85
N PHE A 88 6.19 -16.31 1.35
CA PHE A 88 6.76 -16.49 0.02
C PHE A 88 7.28 -17.92 -0.17
N GLY A 89 8.13 -18.39 0.75
CA GLY A 89 8.67 -19.76 0.72
C GLY A 89 7.56 -20.82 0.73
N PHE A 90 6.56 -20.66 1.61
CA PHE A 90 5.42 -21.57 1.67
C PHE A 90 4.66 -21.65 0.33
N LEU A 91 4.35 -20.51 -0.27
CA LEU A 91 3.64 -20.48 -1.55
C LEU A 91 4.47 -21.12 -2.65
N ARG A 92 5.75 -20.77 -2.77
CA ARG A 92 6.64 -21.29 -3.80
C ARG A 92 6.86 -22.80 -3.68
N GLU A 93 7.00 -23.32 -2.47
CA GLU A 93 7.29 -24.74 -2.23
C GLU A 93 6.05 -25.65 -2.24
N ARG A 94 4.87 -25.06 -2.02
CA ARG A 94 3.65 -25.82 -1.76
C ARG A 94 2.49 -25.53 -2.70
N MET A 95 2.54 -24.42 -3.45
CA MET A 95 1.42 -23.94 -4.26
C MET A 95 1.89 -23.53 -5.66
N PRO A 96 1.03 -23.72 -6.68
CA PRO A 96 -0.21 -24.51 -6.69
C PRO A 96 0.06 -25.98 -6.30
N LYS A 97 -0.85 -26.61 -5.57
CA LYS A 97 -0.60 -27.95 -5.03
C LYS A 97 -0.31 -29.02 -6.09
N ASN A 98 -0.88 -28.87 -7.28
CA ASN A 98 -0.70 -29.77 -8.41
C ASN A 98 0.59 -29.51 -9.20
N ASP A 99 1.23 -28.32 -9.01
CA ASP A 99 2.47 -27.93 -9.69
C ASP A 99 3.23 -26.85 -8.87
N PRO A 100 3.82 -27.24 -7.72
CA PRO A 100 4.58 -26.30 -6.88
C PRO A 100 5.77 -25.70 -7.63
N GLY A 101 5.97 -24.40 -7.48
CA GLY A 101 7.07 -23.69 -8.14
C GLY A 101 6.79 -23.28 -9.59
N SER A 102 5.60 -23.51 -10.12
CA SER A 102 5.24 -23.21 -11.51
C SER A 102 5.05 -21.73 -11.82
N LEU A 103 4.79 -20.90 -10.80
CA LEU A 103 4.70 -19.45 -10.96
C LEU A 103 6.10 -18.82 -10.89
N SER A 104 6.26 -17.70 -11.59
CA SER A 104 7.45 -16.85 -11.41
C SER A 104 7.48 -16.23 -10.01
N GLU A 105 8.66 -15.83 -9.55
CA GLU A 105 8.80 -15.14 -8.25
C GLU A 105 7.95 -13.86 -8.18
N GLN A 106 7.82 -13.15 -9.30
CA GLN A 106 6.95 -11.97 -9.40
C GLN A 106 5.47 -12.33 -9.20
N GLU A 107 4.98 -13.40 -9.81
CA GLU A 107 3.60 -13.83 -9.64
C GLU A 107 3.31 -14.25 -8.20
N TYR A 108 4.25 -14.90 -7.53
CA TYR A 108 4.10 -15.22 -6.10
C TYR A 108 3.97 -13.98 -5.24
N VAL A 109 4.81 -12.95 -5.41
CA VAL A 109 4.68 -11.71 -4.62
C VAL A 109 3.46 -10.89 -5.02
N ASP A 110 3.02 -10.95 -6.26
CA ASP A 110 1.76 -10.35 -6.72
C ASP A 110 0.56 -11.00 -5.99
N VAL A 111 0.51 -12.34 -5.92
CA VAL A 111 -0.51 -13.08 -5.14
C VAL A 111 -0.45 -12.72 -3.66
N MET A 112 0.75 -12.63 -3.07
CA MET A 112 0.91 -12.18 -1.68
C MET A 112 0.33 -10.78 -1.46
N SER A 113 0.57 -9.85 -2.37
CA SER A 113 0.01 -8.49 -2.34
C SER A 113 -1.52 -8.51 -2.33
N TYR A 114 -2.13 -9.38 -3.13
CA TYR A 114 -3.59 -9.57 -3.12
C TYR A 114 -4.07 -10.14 -1.79
N MET A 115 -3.41 -11.15 -1.22
CA MET A 115 -3.74 -11.70 0.09
C MET A 115 -3.66 -10.65 1.21
N LEU A 116 -2.61 -9.80 1.20
CA LEU A 116 -2.48 -8.69 2.13
C LEU A 116 -3.63 -7.68 1.97
N ARG A 117 -3.99 -7.36 0.72
CA ARG A 117 -5.11 -6.46 0.42
C ARG A 117 -6.44 -7.00 0.95
N LEU A 118 -6.71 -8.30 0.77
CA LEU A 118 -7.90 -8.97 1.31
C LEU A 118 -7.97 -8.88 2.85
N ASN A 119 -6.81 -8.82 3.50
CA ASN A 119 -6.71 -8.71 4.97
C ASN A 119 -6.67 -7.26 5.47
N GLY A 120 -7.04 -6.27 4.64
CA GLY A 120 -7.18 -4.87 5.03
C GLY A 120 -5.86 -4.14 5.22
N MET A 121 -4.73 -4.70 4.77
CA MET A 121 -3.45 -4.01 4.79
C MET A 121 -3.41 -2.98 3.66
N PRO A 122 -2.86 -1.77 3.90
CA PRO A 122 -2.86 -0.71 2.89
C PRO A 122 -1.87 -1.00 1.76
N ALA A 123 -2.20 -0.53 0.57
CA ALA A 123 -1.22 -0.39 -0.50
C ALA A 123 -0.32 0.83 -0.23
N GLY A 124 0.92 0.74 -0.65
CA GLY A 124 1.86 1.84 -0.73
C GLY A 124 2.08 2.29 -2.16
N VAL A 125 3.20 3.00 -2.39
CA VAL A 125 3.62 3.47 -3.71
C VAL A 125 4.61 2.52 -4.38
N GLU A 126 5.36 1.77 -3.58
CA GLU A 126 6.40 0.84 -4.05
C GLU A 126 5.83 -0.58 -4.19
N GLU A 127 6.35 -1.33 -5.14
CA GLU A 127 6.05 -2.75 -5.26
C GLU A 127 6.83 -3.58 -4.22
N MET A 128 6.21 -4.65 -3.76
CA MET A 128 6.88 -5.68 -2.97
C MET A 128 7.93 -6.36 -3.85
N PRO A 129 9.21 -6.39 -3.43
CA PRO A 129 10.25 -7.01 -4.23
C PRO A 129 10.09 -8.53 -4.29
N ALA A 130 10.37 -9.11 -5.47
CA ALA A 130 10.44 -10.56 -5.67
C ALA A 130 11.83 -11.09 -5.25
N ASP A 131 12.24 -10.74 -4.03
CA ASP A 131 13.53 -11.11 -3.44
C ASP A 131 13.33 -11.60 -2.01
N SER A 132 13.61 -12.88 -1.78
CA SER A 132 13.42 -13.52 -0.48
C SER A 132 14.21 -12.85 0.64
N VAL A 133 15.40 -12.30 0.36
CA VAL A 133 16.22 -11.60 1.37
C VAL A 133 15.57 -10.27 1.77
N ALA A 134 15.07 -9.50 0.81
CA ALA A 134 14.34 -8.26 1.09
C ALA A 134 13.05 -8.55 1.88
N LEU A 135 12.35 -9.62 1.56
CA LEU A 135 11.12 -10.06 2.26
C LEU A 135 11.36 -10.46 3.73
N THR A 136 12.59 -10.87 4.11
CA THR A 136 12.92 -11.13 5.53
C THR A 136 12.82 -9.90 6.42
N LYS A 137 12.90 -8.71 5.85
CA LYS A 137 12.87 -7.42 6.56
C LYS A 137 11.44 -6.91 6.79
N ILE A 138 10.43 -7.62 6.32
CA ILE A 138 9.03 -7.21 6.40
C ILE A 138 8.25 -8.19 7.25
N ARG A 139 7.65 -7.71 8.34
CA ARG A 139 6.81 -8.50 9.23
C ARG A 139 5.35 -8.41 8.80
N ILE A 140 4.65 -9.53 8.86
CA ILE A 140 3.21 -9.60 8.58
C ILE A 140 2.44 -9.16 9.83
N ASP A 141 1.55 -8.19 9.68
CA ASP A 141 0.63 -7.77 10.73
C ASP A 141 -0.62 -8.66 10.77
N SER A 142 -1.38 -8.55 11.85
CA SER A 142 -2.70 -9.20 11.95
C SER A 142 -3.67 -8.64 10.91
N SER A 143 -4.60 -9.48 10.46
CA SER A 143 -5.70 -9.02 9.61
C SER A 143 -6.48 -7.90 10.29
N ARG A 144 -6.89 -6.92 9.52
CA ARG A 144 -7.76 -5.81 9.93
C ARG A 144 -9.23 -6.04 9.54
N VAL A 145 -9.51 -7.19 8.95
CA VAL A 145 -10.85 -7.59 8.54
C VAL A 145 -11.47 -8.39 9.68
N ALA A 146 -12.71 -8.03 10.07
CA ALA A 146 -13.49 -8.80 11.02
C ALA A 146 -13.74 -10.22 10.49
N PRO A 147 -13.96 -11.22 11.37
CA PRO A 147 -14.41 -12.52 10.92
C PRO A 147 -15.72 -12.37 10.15
N PRO A 148 -15.99 -13.18 9.12
CA PRO A 148 -17.30 -13.24 8.50
C PRO A 148 -18.33 -13.69 9.57
N ASP A 149 -19.50 -13.04 9.56
CA ASP A 149 -20.64 -13.38 10.40
C ASP A 149 -21.16 -14.77 10.07
#